data_295f1707a0f84774c90033365cf37472
#
_entry.id   295f1707a0f84774c90033365cf37472
#
_cell.length_a   1.000
_cell.length_b   1.000
_cell.length_c   1.000
_cell.angle_alpha   90.00
_cell.angle_beta   90.00
_cell.angle_gamma   90.00
#
_symmetry.space_group_name_H-M   'P 1'
#
loop_
_entity.id
_entity.type
_entity.pdbx_description
1 polymer ?
#
loop_
_entity_poly.entity_id
_entity_poly.type
_entity_poly.pdbx_seq_one_letter_code
_entity_poly.pdbx_strand_id
1 'polypeptide(L)'
;PAIPQEHAELAYFHEKGFEIQKRSQVLGTITRSSKGLCVAGTHGKTTTSTMAAHLFHQSHIGCTAFLGGISKNYGTNLLLSQTSPYTVIEADEFDRSFHWLSPYMSVITATDPDHLDIYGTREAYLESFRHYTTLIQPGGALIIRKGLALQPDVQPGVRVYTYSRDEGDFHAENIRIGNGEIFIDFVAPDTRINDIRLGVPIGINIENGVAAMALAHLNGVTDEEIKQGMASFRGVDRRFDFKIKTSRLVFLSD
;
A
#
# COMPACT_ATOMS: atom_id res chain seq x y z
N PRO A 1 -16.68 -3.52 -13.51
CA PRO A 1 -17.08 -4.95 -13.44
C PRO A 1 -18.20 -5.21 -12.44
N ALA A 2 -18.40 -4.33 -11.44
CA ALA A 2 -19.47 -4.50 -10.44
C ALA A 2 -20.87 -4.07 -10.95
N ILE A 3 -20.94 -3.32 -12.04
CA ILE A 3 -22.21 -2.87 -12.64
C ILE A 3 -22.53 -3.81 -13.80
N PRO A 4 -23.71 -4.48 -13.80
CA PRO A 4 -24.15 -5.28 -14.93
C PRO A 4 -24.24 -4.46 -16.23
N GLN A 5 -23.94 -5.08 -17.37
CA GLN A 5 -23.97 -4.37 -18.66
C GLN A 5 -25.38 -3.87 -19.01
N GLU A 6 -26.42 -4.56 -18.53
CA GLU A 6 -27.82 -4.23 -18.76
C GLU A 6 -28.37 -3.17 -17.78
N HIS A 7 -27.51 -2.60 -16.92
CA HIS A 7 -27.95 -1.59 -15.97
C HIS A 7 -28.45 -0.34 -16.70
N ALA A 8 -29.68 0.07 -16.43
CA ALA A 8 -30.38 1.13 -17.17
C ALA A 8 -29.61 2.48 -17.16
N GLU A 9 -28.97 2.82 -16.04
CA GLU A 9 -28.16 4.04 -15.92
C GLU A 9 -26.91 3.96 -16.82
N LEU A 10 -26.24 2.79 -16.86
CA LEU A 10 -25.07 2.57 -17.72
C LEU A 10 -25.48 2.67 -19.20
N ALA A 11 -26.60 2.05 -19.58
CA ALA A 11 -27.15 2.14 -20.94
C ALA A 11 -27.47 3.58 -21.32
N TYR A 12 -28.07 4.37 -20.41
CA TYR A 12 -28.35 5.79 -20.63
C TYR A 12 -27.08 6.60 -20.93
N PHE A 13 -26.02 6.42 -20.14
CA PHE A 13 -24.79 7.15 -20.37
C PHE A 13 -24.11 6.76 -21.69
N HIS A 14 -24.16 5.47 -22.07
CA HIS A 14 -23.70 5.00 -23.39
C HIS A 14 -24.51 5.63 -24.54
N GLU A 15 -25.84 5.62 -24.42
CA GLU A 15 -26.74 6.21 -25.43
C GLU A 15 -26.49 7.71 -25.61
N LYS A 16 -26.19 8.42 -24.53
CA LYS A 16 -25.89 9.86 -24.56
C LYS A 16 -24.45 10.20 -24.98
N GLY A 17 -23.62 9.19 -25.27
CA GLY A 17 -22.26 9.38 -25.74
C GLY A 17 -21.27 9.86 -24.67
N PHE A 18 -21.58 9.67 -23.38
CA PHE A 18 -20.63 9.97 -22.33
C PHE A 18 -19.47 8.96 -22.33
N GLU A 19 -18.26 9.47 -22.10
CA GLU A 19 -17.10 8.62 -21.86
C GLU A 19 -17.24 7.93 -20.49
N ILE A 20 -17.23 6.59 -20.49
CA ILE A 20 -17.32 5.78 -19.28
C ILE A 20 -15.97 5.17 -18.99
N GLN A 21 -15.41 5.49 -17.85
CA GLN A 21 -14.11 5.00 -17.41
C GLN A 21 -14.24 4.07 -16.18
N LYS A 22 -13.41 3.03 -16.12
CA LYS A 22 -13.22 2.25 -14.90
C LYS A 22 -12.49 3.11 -13.84
N ARG A 23 -12.74 2.84 -12.55
CA ARG A 23 -12.01 3.48 -11.44
C ARG A 23 -10.49 3.40 -11.65
N SER A 24 -9.96 2.25 -12.10
CA SER A 24 -8.54 2.05 -12.37
C SER A 24 -7.98 2.98 -13.45
N GLN A 25 -8.76 3.29 -14.50
CA GLN A 25 -8.37 4.23 -15.56
C GLN A 25 -8.28 5.67 -15.03
N VAL A 26 -9.23 6.07 -14.19
CA VAL A 26 -9.22 7.38 -13.52
C VAL A 26 -7.99 7.49 -12.59
N LEU A 27 -7.71 6.46 -11.79
CA LEU A 27 -6.51 6.40 -10.95
C LEU A 27 -5.23 6.44 -11.80
N GLY A 28 -5.23 5.80 -12.97
CA GLY A 28 -4.14 5.89 -13.94
C GLY A 28 -3.90 7.33 -14.41
N THR A 29 -4.95 8.09 -14.68
CA THR A 29 -4.85 9.51 -15.04
C THR A 29 -4.26 10.33 -13.90
N ILE A 30 -4.68 10.09 -12.67
CA ILE A 30 -4.16 10.76 -11.47
C ILE A 30 -2.67 10.47 -11.27
N THR A 31 -2.24 9.20 -11.40
CA THR A 31 -0.83 8.82 -11.22
C THR A 31 0.10 9.35 -12.30
N ARG A 32 -0.42 9.69 -13.49
CA ARG A 32 0.37 10.38 -14.53
C ARG A 32 0.64 11.86 -14.20
N SER A 33 -0.20 12.48 -13.38
CA SER A 33 -0.08 13.90 -13.00
C SER A 33 0.44 14.11 -11.57
N SER A 34 0.73 13.04 -10.82
CA SER A 34 1.24 13.08 -9.45
C SER A 34 2.33 12.03 -9.25
N LYS A 35 3.03 12.09 -8.12
CA LYS A 35 3.95 11.04 -7.69
C LYS A 35 3.16 9.90 -7.06
N GLY A 36 2.75 8.91 -7.86
CA GLY A 36 2.01 7.75 -7.39
C GLY A 36 2.85 6.85 -6.48
N LEU A 37 2.42 6.69 -5.23
CA LEU A 37 2.97 5.75 -4.27
C LEU A 37 2.02 4.56 -4.20
N CYS A 38 2.34 3.51 -4.93
CA CYS A 38 1.43 2.40 -5.17
C CYS A 38 1.78 1.18 -4.32
N VAL A 39 0.80 0.52 -3.74
CA VAL A 39 0.99 -0.72 -2.99
C VAL A 39 0.25 -1.85 -3.68
N ALA A 40 0.99 -2.78 -4.27
CA ALA A 40 0.50 -3.95 -4.97
C ALA A 40 0.81 -5.24 -4.20
N GLY A 41 0.14 -6.32 -4.56
CA GLY A 41 0.40 -7.66 -4.02
C GLY A 41 -0.87 -8.37 -3.59
N THR A 42 -0.84 -9.69 -3.50
CA THR A 42 -2.00 -10.53 -3.15
C THR A 42 -2.54 -10.21 -1.74
N HIS A 43 -1.64 -9.98 -0.77
CA HIS A 43 -1.97 -9.75 0.63
C HIS A 43 -1.30 -8.47 1.15
N GLY A 44 -1.88 -7.84 2.17
CA GLY A 44 -1.29 -6.68 2.85
C GLY A 44 -1.50 -5.32 2.18
N LYS A 45 -1.99 -5.24 0.94
CA LYS A 45 -2.21 -3.99 0.19
C LYS A 45 -2.92 -2.91 0.99
N THR A 46 -4.13 -3.22 1.47
CA THR A 46 -5.00 -2.24 2.16
C THR A 46 -4.36 -1.71 3.44
N THR A 47 -3.77 -2.60 4.25
CA THR A 47 -3.14 -2.19 5.51
C THR A 47 -1.89 -1.35 5.24
N THR A 48 -1.02 -1.80 4.33
CA THR A 48 0.23 -1.09 4.00
C THR A 48 -0.04 0.26 3.33
N SER A 49 -0.98 0.33 2.37
CA SER A 49 -1.33 1.61 1.73
C SER A 49 -1.97 2.58 2.72
N THR A 50 -2.80 2.09 3.65
CA THR A 50 -3.41 2.95 4.68
C THR A 50 -2.38 3.42 5.70
N MET A 51 -1.41 2.57 6.10
CA MET A 51 -0.27 2.99 6.93
C MET A 51 0.56 4.06 6.23
N ALA A 52 0.95 3.83 4.97
CA ALA A 52 1.71 4.80 4.19
C ALA A 52 0.95 6.13 4.08
N ALA A 53 -0.33 6.09 3.71
CA ALA A 53 -1.17 7.28 3.65
C ALA A 53 -1.23 8.03 4.98
N HIS A 54 -1.30 7.30 6.12
CA HIS A 54 -1.28 7.91 7.45
C HIS A 54 0.06 8.57 7.75
N LEU A 55 1.19 7.92 7.45
CA LEU A 55 2.53 8.48 7.64
C LEU A 55 2.73 9.78 6.84
N PHE A 56 2.30 9.79 5.57
CA PHE A 56 2.39 11.00 4.75
C PHE A 56 1.42 12.08 5.20
N HIS A 57 0.15 11.73 5.44
CA HIS A 57 -0.89 12.72 5.73
C HIS A 57 -0.65 13.49 7.03
N GLN A 58 -0.10 12.83 8.06
CA GLN A 58 0.24 13.47 9.33
C GLN A 58 1.62 14.15 9.33
N SER A 59 2.46 13.92 8.31
CA SER A 59 3.77 14.56 8.17
C SER A 59 3.66 15.92 7.49
N HIS A 60 4.79 16.66 7.48
CA HIS A 60 4.90 17.94 6.78
C HIS A 60 4.71 17.84 5.26
N ILE A 61 4.77 16.61 4.68
CA ILE A 61 4.68 16.37 3.23
C ILE A 61 3.23 16.31 2.76
N GLY A 62 2.36 15.66 3.54
CA GLY A 62 0.98 15.38 3.16
C GLY A 62 0.85 14.38 2.01
N CYS A 63 -0.38 13.98 1.68
CA CYS A 63 -0.72 13.22 0.47
C CYS A 63 -2.21 13.29 0.14
N THR A 64 -2.54 13.07 -1.14
CA THR A 64 -3.84 12.53 -1.54
C THR A 64 -3.79 11.00 -1.40
N ALA A 65 -4.88 10.34 -1.02
CA ALA A 65 -4.90 8.88 -0.94
C ALA A 65 -6.23 8.28 -1.38
N PHE A 66 -6.16 7.19 -2.15
CA PHE A 66 -7.28 6.36 -2.57
C PHE A 66 -7.08 4.95 -2.01
N LEU A 67 -7.77 4.64 -0.91
CA LEU A 67 -7.56 3.43 -0.12
C LEU A 67 -8.59 2.35 -0.46
N GLY A 68 -8.22 1.10 -0.23
CA GLY A 68 -9.09 -0.06 -0.41
C GLY A 68 -10.08 -0.28 0.74
N GLY A 69 -9.87 0.36 1.89
CA GLY A 69 -10.71 0.26 3.08
C GLY A 69 -10.80 1.58 3.82
N ILE A 70 -11.76 1.69 4.74
CA ILE A 70 -11.97 2.89 5.55
C ILE A 70 -10.90 2.97 6.64
N SER A 71 -10.08 4.03 6.61
CA SER A 71 -9.10 4.32 7.66
C SER A 71 -9.79 4.68 8.97
N LYS A 72 -9.43 4.01 10.06
CA LYS A 72 -9.96 4.33 11.41
C LYS A 72 -9.43 5.64 11.97
N ASN A 73 -8.34 6.17 11.45
CA ASN A 73 -7.82 7.49 11.81
C ASN A 73 -8.71 8.61 11.26
N TYR A 74 -9.29 8.41 10.07
CA TYR A 74 -9.95 9.48 9.32
C TYR A 74 -11.43 9.22 9.02
N GLY A 75 -11.95 8.01 9.23
CA GLY A 75 -13.34 7.63 8.95
C GLY A 75 -13.69 7.62 7.46
N THR A 76 -12.69 7.54 6.58
CA THR A 76 -12.87 7.57 5.13
C THR A 76 -11.80 6.73 4.42
N ASN A 77 -12.04 6.43 3.16
CA ASN A 77 -11.06 5.82 2.24
C ASN A 77 -10.51 6.80 1.20
N LEU A 78 -10.81 8.09 1.35
CA LEU A 78 -10.32 9.17 0.49
C LEU A 78 -9.72 10.28 1.34
N LEU A 79 -8.44 10.58 1.13
CA LEU A 79 -7.77 11.77 1.66
C LEU A 79 -7.41 12.69 0.51
N LEU A 80 -7.60 13.99 0.69
CA LEU A 80 -7.27 14.99 -0.31
C LEU A 80 -6.25 15.98 0.23
N SER A 81 -5.23 16.26 -0.56
CA SER A 81 -4.28 17.34 -0.34
C SER A 81 -4.29 18.29 -1.53
N GLN A 82 -4.29 19.59 -1.25
CA GLN A 82 -4.21 20.63 -2.29
C GLN A 82 -2.77 20.98 -2.68
N THR A 83 -1.80 20.58 -1.87
CA THR A 83 -0.41 21.05 -2.00
C THR A 83 0.59 19.91 -2.23
N SER A 84 0.30 18.70 -1.75
CA SER A 84 1.22 17.59 -1.88
C SER A 84 1.24 17.01 -3.30
N PRO A 85 2.42 16.75 -3.87
CA PRO A 85 2.55 16.08 -5.15
C PRO A 85 2.31 14.56 -5.06
N TYR A 86 2.19 14.00 -3.86
CA TYR A 86 2.11 12.57 -3.65
C TYR A 86 0.67 12.06 -3.61
N THR A 87 0.46 10.92 -4.28
CA THR A 87 -0.82 10.20 -4.23
C THR A 87 -0.59 8.75 -3.84
N VAL A 88 -1.09 8.34 -2.67
CA VAL A 88 -1.02 6.96 -2.19
C VAL A 88 -2.20 6.17 -2.75
N ILE A 89 -1.92 5.03 -3.38
CA ILE A 89 -2.93 4.20 -4.07
C ILE A 89 -2.73 2.73 -3.73
N GLU A 90 -3.82 2.05 -3.39
CA GLU A 90 -3.87 0.60 -3.43
C GLU A 90 -3.94 0.14 -4.89
N ALA A 91 -2.89 -0.53 -5.35
CA ALA A 91 -2.74 -1.02 -6.71
C ALA A 91 -3.31 -2.45 -6.81
N ASP A 92 -4.57 -2.53 -7.23
CA ASP A 92 -5.31 -3.79 -7.29
C ASP A 92 -4.90 -4.60 -8.53
N GLU A 93 -4.45 -5.83 -8.31
CA GLU A 93 -4.09 -6.78 -9.37
C GLU A 93 -5.31 -7.43 -10.01
N PHE A 94 -6.48 -7.40 -9.34
CA PHE A 94 -7.71 -7.94 -9.90
C PHE A 94 -8.00 -7.34 -11.28
N ASP A 95 -8.37 -8.15 -12.26
CA ASP A 95 -8.65 -7.73 -13.64
C ASP A 95 -7.51 -6.90 -14.28
N ARG A 96 -6.27 -7.09 -13.82
CA ARG A 96 -5.09 -6.31 -14.22
C ARG A 96 -5.27 -4.79 -14.07
N SER A 97 -6.12 -4.37 -13.13
CA SER A 97 -6.43 -2.95 -12.90
C SER A 97 -5.20 -2.10 -12.61
N PHE A 98 -4.19 -2.66 -11.94
CA PHE A 98 -2.93 -1.96 -11.64
C PHE A 98 -2.08 -1.62 -12.90
N HIS A 99 -2.35 -2.23 -14.06
CA HIS A 99 -1.66 -1.88 -15.31
C HIS A 99 -2.03 -0.48 -15.86
N TRP A 100 -3.10 0.12 -15.37
CA TRP A 100 -3.44 1.49 -15.74
C TRP A 100 -2.60 2.54 -15.01
N LEU A 101 -1.96 2.17 -13.90
CA LEU A 101 -1.21 3.09 -13.05
C LEU A 101 0.15 3.46 -13.67
N SER A 102 0.66 4.60 -13.24
CA SER A 102 2.01 5.09 -13.53
C SER A 102 2.73 5.36 -12.20
N PRO A 103 3.21 4.31 -11.50
CA PRO A 103 3.80 4.48 -10.18
C PRO A 103 5.10 5.30 -10.23
N TYR A 104 5.26 6.28 -9.34
CA TYR A 104 6.57 6.85 -9.05
C TYR A 104 7.37 5.90 -8.16
N MET A 105 6.75 5.39 -7.08
CA MET A 105 7.30 4.30 -6.30
C MET A 105 6.24 3.22 -6.09
N SER A 106 6.67 1.99 -5.98
CA SER A 106 5.76 0.88 -5.70
C SER A 106 6.31 -0.07 -4.65
N VAL A 107 5.42 -0.53 -3.75
CA VAL A 107 5.65 -1.69 -2.89
C VAL A 107 4.98 -2.91 -3.51
N ILE A 108 5.66 -4.07 -3.49
CA ILE A 108 5.05 -5.37 -3.78
C ILE A 108 5.14 -6.23 -2.51
N THR A 109 3.98 -6.55 -1.93
CA THR A 109 3.88 -7.21 -0.63
C THR A 109 3.85 -8.73 -0.72
N ALA A 110 3.18 -9.28 -1.73
CA ALA A 110 3.03 -10.72 -1.95
C ALA A 110 2.68 -11.00 -3.42
N THR A 111 3.02 -12.20 -3.90
CA THR A 111 2.67 -12.67 -5.25
C THR A 111 2.18 -14.11 -5.22
N ASP A 112 1.49 -14.48 -4.13
CA ASP A 112 0.82 -15.78 -4.04
C ASP A 112 -0.30 -15.84 -5.09
N PRO A 113 -0.44 -16.94 -5.83
CA PRO A 113 -1.45 -17.02 -6.88
C PRO A 113 -2.86 -16.83 -6.33
N ASP A 114 -3.55 -15.84 -6.85
CA ASP A 114 -4.95 -15.55 -6.57
C ASP A 114 -5.65 -15.22 -7.90
N HIS A 115 -6.99 -15.20 -7.90
CA HIS A 115 -7.77 -14.86 -9.08
C HIS A 115 -7.41 -15.71 -10.33
N LEU A 116 -7.14 -17.02 -10.14
CA LEU A 116 -6.76 -17.91 -11.23
C LEU A 116 -7.88 -18.11 -12.27
N ASP A 117 -9.12 -17.80 -11.92
CA ASP A 117 -10.25 -17.69 -12.84
C ASP A 117 -10.03 -16.57 -13.91
N ILE A 118 -9.27 -15.52 -13.57
CA ILE A 118 -8.91 -14.41 -14.46
C ILE A 118 -7.57 -14.63 -15.15
N TYR A 119 -6.59 -15.12 -14.39
CA TYR A 119 -5.20 -15.25 -14.86
C TYR A 119 -4.92 -16.58 -15.54
N GLY A 120 -5.67 -17.63 -15.24
CA GLY A 120 -5.52 -18.97 -15.77
C GLY A 120 -4.41 -19.77 -15.13
N THR A 121 -3.18 -19.23 -15.05
CA THR A 121 -2.01 -19.91 -14.47
C THR A 121 -1.22 -19.00 -13.52
N ARG A 122 -0.41 -19.64 -12.66
CA ARG A 122 0.54 -18.93 -11.79
C ARG A 122 1.55 -18.10 -12.59
N GLU A 123 2.03 -18.65 -13.69
CA GLU A 123 3.01 -17.98 -14.55
C GLU A 123 2.42 -16.71 -15.16
N ALA A 124 1.17 -16.75 -15.65
CA ALA A 124 0.47 -15.57 -16.17
C ALA A 124 0.20 -14.52 -15.06
N TYR A 125 -0.05 -14.97 -13.83
CA TYR A 125 -0.18 -14.08 -12.67
C TYR A 125 1.15 -13.37 -12.37
N LEU A 126 2.26 -14.09 -12.28
CA LEU A 126 3.59 -13.52 -12.06
C LEU A 126 4.03 -12.61 -13.22
N GLU A 127 3.73 -12.96 -14.47
CA GLU A 127 4.02 -12.11 -15.63
C GLU A 127 3.24 -10.80 -15.59
N SER A 128 2.01 -10.80 -15.07
CA SER A 128 1.25 -9.58 -14.85
C SER A 128 1.92 -8.64 -13.84
N PHE A 129 2.47 -9.18 -12.74
CA PHE A 129 3.29 -8.40 -11.80
C PHE A 129 4.60 -7.94 -12.43
N ARG A 130 5.27 -8.79 -13.21
CA ARG A 130 6.48 -8.42 -13.94
C ARG A 130 6.21 -7.24 -14.86
N HIS A 131 5.14 -7.31 -15.65
CA HIS A 131 4.71 -6.18 -16.49
C HIS A 131 4.40 -4.93 -15.64
N TYR A 132 3.72 -5.06 -14.50
CA TYR A 132 3.46 -3.92 -13.63
C TYR A 132 4.75 -3.22 -13.19
N THR A 133 5.84 -3.96 -12.94
CA THR A 133 7.12 -3.35 -12.55
C THR A 133 7.74 -2.49 -13.66
N THR A 134 7.42 -2.75 -14.94
CA THR A 134 7.89 -1.91 -16.06
C THR A 134 7.23 -0.53 -16.11
N LEU A 135 6.10 -0.36 -15.39
CA LEU A 135 5.34 0.90 -15.36
C LEU A 135 5.89 1.91 -14.35
N ILE A 136 6.84 1.49 -13.50
CA ILE A 136 7.45 2.38 -12.51
C ILE A 136 8.31 3.42 -13.22
N GLN A 137 8.09 4.68 -12.88
CA GLN A 137 8.74 5.82 -13.55
C GLN A 137 10.24 5.89 -13.21
N PRO A 138 11.09 6.27 -14.19
CA PRO A 138 12.50 6.58 -13.94
C PRO A 138 12.67 7.63 -12.84
N GLY A 139 13.68 7.45 -12.00
CA GLY A 139 13.91 8.27 -10.80
C GLY A 139 13.12 7.85 -9.57
N GLY A 140 12.18 6.92 -9.73
CA GLY A 140 11.43 6.30 -8.64
C GLY A 140 12.10 5.06 -8.07
N ALA A 141 11.31 4.21 -7.39
CA ALA A 141 11.80 2.97 -6.79
C ALA A 141 10.74 1.86 -6.73
N LEU A 142 11.22 0.63 -6.79
CA LEU A 142 10.50 -0.57 -6.40
C LEU A 142 11.00 -1.03 -5.02
N ILE A 143 10.07 -1.28 -4.10
CA ILE A 143 10.32 -1.87 -2.79
C ILE A 143 9.64 -3.24 -2.79
N ILE A 144 10.42 -4.30 -2.96
CA ILE A 144 9.88 -5.65 -3.14
C ILE A 144 10.15 -6.50 -1.89
N ARG A 145 9.12 -7.24 -1.45
CA ARG A 145 9.29 -8.18 -0.34
C ARG A 145 10.30 -9.24 -0.71
N LYS A 146 11.26 -9.49 0.18
CA LYS A 146 12.30 -10.50 0.00
C LYS A 146 11.70 -11.91 -0.07
N GLY A 147 12.24 -12.74 -0.95
CA GLY A 147 11.80 -14.14 -1.12
C GLY A 147 10.61 -14.34 -2.06
N LEU A 148 10.09 -13.30 -2.70
CA LEU A 148 9.08 -13.48 -3.75
C LEU A 148 9.70 -14.14 -5.00
N ALA A 149 8.92 -14.99 -5.65
CA ALA A 149 9.33 -15.64 -6.91
C ALA A 149 9.36 -14.67 -8.10
N LEU A 150 8.90 -13.45 -7.91
CA LEU A 150 8.85 -12.41 -8.94
C LEU A 150 10.26 -11.92 -9.31
N GLN A 151 10.57 -11.95 -10.60
CA GLN A 151 11.73 -11.28 -11.17
C GLN A 151 11.25 -9.93 -11.75
N PRO A 152 11.53 -8.80 -11.10
CA PRO A 152 11.05 -7.50 -11.59
C PRO A 152 11.79 -7.09 -12.87
N ASP A 153 11.07 -6.37 -13.74
CA ASP A 153 11.58 -5.81 -14.99
C ASP A 153 11.40 -4.29 -14.95
N VAL A 154 12.28 -3.61 -14.24
CA VAL A 154 12.19 -2.17 -14.03
C VAL A 154 12.93 -1.38 -15.09
N GLN A 155 12.45 -0.17 -15.40
CA GLN A 155 13.10 0.73 -16.34
C GLN A 155 14.46 1.23 -15.82
N PRO A 156 15.40 1.60 -16.72
CA PRO A 156 16.63 2.29 -16.32
C PRO A 156 16.34 3.51 -15.47
N GLY A 157 17.09 3.66 -14.37
CA GLY A 157 16.92 4.75 -13.41
C GLY A 157 15.88 4.49 -12.30
N VAL A 158 15.22 3.34 -12.29
CA VAL A 158 14.41 2.88 -11.15
C VAL A 158 15.30 2.11 -10.19
N ARG A 159 15.28 2.50 -8.91
CA ARG A 159 16.01 1.79 -7.84
C ARG A 159 15.17 0.62 -7.34
N VAL A 160 15.82 -0.50 -7.03
CA VAL A 160 15.15 -1.67 -6.45
C VAL A 160 15.68 -1.89 -5.05
N TYR A 161 14.77 -1.95 -4.09
CA TYR A 161 15.05 -2.26 -2.70
C TYR A 161 14.28 -3.50 -2.28
N THR A 162 14.88 -4.28 -1.39
CA THR A 162 14.23 -5.41 -0.73
C THR A 162 13.76 -5.02 0.67
N TYR A 163 12.65 -5.61 1.10
CA TYR A 163 12.22 -5.50 2.50
C TYR A 163 11.66 -6.82 3.02
N SER A 164 11.69 -7.00 4.30
CA SER A 164 10.92 -8.00 5.01
C SER A 164 10.77 -7.63 6.49
N ARG A 165 10.23 -8.54 7.28
CA ARG A 165 10.13 -8.35 8.72
C ARG A 165 11.50 -8.18 9.40
N ASP A 166 12.51 -8.96 9.00
CA ASP A 166 13.78 -9.14 9.73
C ASP A 166 15.03 -9.18 8.84
N GLU A 167 14.88 -8.93 7.54
CA GLU A 167 16.00 -8.89 6.60
C GLU A 167 15.69 -8.04 5.36
N GLY A 168 16.71 -7.68 4.58
CA GLY A 168 16.59 -6.83 3.39
C GLY A 168 17.16 -5.43 3.62
N ASP A 169 17.02 -4.57 2.61
CA ASP A 169 17.46 -3.17 2.71
C ASP A 169 16.64 -2.41 3.76
N PHE A 170 15.36 -2.76 3.89
CA PHE A 170 14.47 -2.28 4.95
C PHE A 170 13.96 -3.45 5.77
N HIS A 171 14.14 -3.39 7.08
CA HIS A 171 13.68 -4.44 7.99
C HIS A 171 13.49 -3.92 9.41
N ALA A 172 12.95 -4.77 10.28
CA ALA A 172 12.84 -4.50 11.70
C ALA A 172 13.89 -5.28 12.49
N GLU A 173 14.44 -4.64 13.51
CA GLU A 173 15.27 -5.28 14.52
C GLU A 173 14.70 -5.04 15.92
N ASN A 174 15.30 -5.66 16.94
CA ASN A 174 14.91 -5.50 18.35
C ASN A 174 13.39 -5.57 18.57
N ILE A 175 12.74 -6.53 17.92
CA ILE A 175 11.29 -6.72 18.00
C ILE A 175 10.92 -7.15 19.42
N ARG A 176 10.13 -6.33 20.12
CA ARG A 176 9.65 -6.58 21.47
C ARG A 176 8.13 -6.66 21.48
N ILE A 177 7.60 -7.82 21.88
CA ILE A 177 6.17 -8.10 21.93
C ILE A 177 5.81 -8.43 23.37
N GLY A 178 4.91 -7.66 23.95
CA GLY A 178 4.45 -7.87 25.32
C GLY A 178 3.36 -6.90 25.73
N ASN A 179 2.55 -7.28 26.71
CA ASN A 179 1.49 -6.45 27.29
C ASN A 179 0.51 -5.83 26.26
N GLY A 180 0.32 -6.52 25.11
CA GLY A 180 -0.54 -6.02 24.04
C GLY A 180 0.08 -4.89 23.21
N GLU A 181 1.39 -4.70 23.28
CA GLU A 181 2.18 -3.74 22.53
C GLU A 181 3.26 -4.44 21.69
N ILE A 182 3.66 -3.79 20.61
CA ILE A 182 4.80 -4.18 19.78
C ILE A 182 5.66 -2.94 19.58
N PHE A 183 6.95 -3.08 19.87
CA PHE A 183 7.99 -2.11 19.58
C PHE A 183 9.02 -2.73 18.66
N ILE A 184 9.53 -1.95 17.74
CA ILE A 184 10.57 -2.35 16.79
C ILE A 184 11.59 -1.23 16.60
N ASP A 185 12.77 -1.59 16.13
CA ASP A 185 13.67 -0.64 15.49
C ASP A 185 13.54 -0.83 13.98
N PHE A 186 13.32 0.27 13.24
CA PHE A 186 13.31 0.26 11.77
C PHE A 186 14.72 0.52 11.26
N VAL A 187 15.20 -0.34 10.37
CA VAL A 187 16.51 -0.24 9.72
C VAL A 187 16.31 0.05 8.25
N ALA A 188 16.99 1.07 7.76
CA ALA A 188 17.09 1.46 6.38
C ALA A 188 18.58 1.51 5.96
N PRO A 189 18.92 1.58 4.67
CA PRO A 189 20.31 1.60 4.21
C PRO A 189 21.17 2.72 4.78
N ASP A 190 20.55 3.82 5.18
CA ASP A 190 21.22 5.06 5.61
C ASP A 190 20.82 5.54 7.00
N THR A 191 19.82 4.91 7.64
CA THR A 191 19.34 5.29 8.97
C THR A 191 18.80 4.12 9.78
N ARG A 192 18.66 4.38 11.08
CA ARG A 192 17.99 3.49 12.03
C ARG A 192 17.09 4.31 12.94
N ILE A 193 15.82 3.98 12.98
CA ILE A 193 14.85 4.61 13.86
C ILE A 193 14.53 3.64 14.99
N ASN A 194 14.95 3.98 16.18
CA ASN A 194 14.79 3.10 17.33
C ASN A 194 13.43 3.30 18.01
N ASP A 195 12.93 2.23 18.62
CA ASP A 195 11.85 2.29 19.59
C ASP A 195 10.53 2.77 19.02
N ILE A 196 10.18 2.26 17.85
CA ILE A 196 8.92 2.56 17.18
C ILE A 196 7.82 1.67 17.76
N ARG A 197 6.80 2.30 18.33
CA ARG A 197 5.59 1.62 18.78
C ARG A 197 4.61 1.43 17.60
N LEU A 198 4.08 0.23 17.45
CA LEU A 198 3.02 -0.03 16.47
C LEU A 198 1.66 0.28 17.09
N GLY A 199 0.91 1.21 16.52
CA GLY A 199 -0.43 1.60 16.98
C GLY A 199 -1.46 0.46 16.87
N VAL A 200 -1.27 -0.46 15.89
CA VAL A 200 -2.02 -1.73 15.79
C VAL A 200 -1.06 -2.88 15.99
N PRO A 201 -0.90 -3.38 17.25
CA PRO A 201 0.15 -4.33 17.61
C PRO A 201 -0.20 -5.76 17.25
N ILE A 202 -0.12 -6.09 15.96
CA ILE A 202 -0.32 -7.42 15.39
C ILE A 202 0.93 -7.82 14.63
N GLY A 203 1.36 -9.08 14.74
CA GLY A 203 2.64 -9.55 14.20
C GLY A 203 2.84 -9.28 12.70
N ILE A 204 1.79 -9.44 11.88
CA ILE A 204 1.85 -9.16 10.44
C ILE A 204 2.06 -7.66 10.14
N ASN A 205 1.67 -6.78 11.04
CA ASN A 205 1.85 -5.34 10.89
C ASN A 205 3.29 -4.88 11.10
N ILE A 206 4.19 -5.73 11.58
CA ILE A 206 5.62 -5.45 11.56
C ILE A 206 6.10 -5.33 10.11
N GLU A 207 5.83 -6.32 9.28
CA GLU A 207 6.24 -6.34 7.88
C GLU A 207 5.50 -5.28 7.04
N ASN A 208 4.18 -5.12 7.24
CA ASN A 208 3.39 -4.06 6.61
C ASN A 208 3.92 -2.67 6.98
N GLY A 209 4.31 -2.49 8.25
CA GLY A 209 4.89 -1.26 8.77
C GLY A 209 6.26 -0.96 8.17
N VAL A 210 7.13 -1.97 8.05
CA VAL A 210 8.44 -1.80 7.38
C VAL A 210 8.26 -1.28 5.96
N ALA A 211 7.33 -1.86 5.19
CA ALA A 211 7.03 -1.41 3.83
C ALA A 211 6.51 0.04 3.78
N ALA A 212 5.60 0.40 4.67
CA ALA A 212 5.04 1.75 4.74
C ALA A 212 6.10 2.79 5.18
N MET A 213 6.93 2.44 6.16
CA MET A 213 8.03 3.28 6.62
C MET A 213 9.11 3.44 5.55
N ALA A 214 9.41 2.40 4.76
CA ALA A 214 10.34 2.49 3.64
C ALA A 214 9.86 3.49 2.58
N LEU A 215 8.56 3.46 2.22
CA LEU A 215 7.98 4.49 1.34
C LEU A 215 8.09 5.90 1.93
N ALA A 216 7.77 6.06 3.21
CA ALA A 216 7.80 7.35 3.89
C ALA A 216 9.25 7.90 3.95
N HIS A 217 10.20 7.07 4.38
CA HIS A 217 11.62 7.42 4.49
C HIS A 217 12.22 7.85 3.14
N LEU A 218 12.01 7.06 2.08
CA LEU A 218 12.53 7.37 0.74
C LEU A 218 11.97 8.66 0.13
N ASN A 219 10.88 9.17 0.67
CA ASN A 219 10.25 10.42 0.23
C ASN A 219 10.41 11.58 1.23
N GLY A 220 11.25 11.42 2.24
CA GLY A 220 11.67 12.51 3.12
C GLY A 220 10.74 12.78 4.31
N VAL A 221 9.84 11.86 4.66
CA VAL A 221 9.17 11.91 5.98
C VAL A 221 10.25 11.72 7.05
N THR A 222 10.30 12.61 8.03
CA THR A 222 11.35 12.58 9.06
C THR A 222 11.21 11.39 10.00
N ASP A 223 12.30 10.98 10.63
CA ASP A 223 12.34 9.86 11.60
C ASP A 223 11.32 10.07 12.72
N GLU A 224 11.20 11.29 13.23
CA GLU A 224 10.25 11.61 14.28
C GLU A 224 8.80 11.51 13.80
N GLU A 225 8.49 12.00 12.61
CA GLU A 225 7.16 11.89 12.00
C GLU A 225 6.79 10.42 11.73
N ILE A 226 7.74 9.61 11.26
CA ILE A 226 7.56 8.15 11.09
C ILE A 226 7.20 7.51 12.44
N LYS A 227 7.96 7.81 13.48
CA LYS A 227 7.75 7.27 14.83
C LYS A 227 6.37 7.65 15.39
N GLN A 228 5.99 8.92 15.29
CA GLN A 228 4.69 9.43 15.73
C GLN A 228 3.54 8.83 14.90
N GLY A 229 3.69 8.76 13.58
CA GLY A 229 2.71 8.20 12.69
C GLY A 229 2.46 6.72 12.94
N MET A 230 3.50 5.92 13.10
CA MET A 230 3.35 4.49 13.41
C MET A 230 2.65 4.28 14.77
N ALA A 231 2.97 5.08 15.77
CA ALA A 231 2.35 4.99 17.09
C ALA A 231 0.87 5.42 17.09
N SER A 232 0.50 6.37 16.25
CA SER A 232 -0.87 6.91 16.15
C SER A 232 -1.76 6.18 15.14
N PHE A 233 -1.24 5.25 14.35
CA PHE A 233 -2.02 4.47 13.39
C PHE A 233 -3.08 3.61 14.10
N ARG A 234 -4.34 3.66 13.66
CA ARG A 234 -5.47 2.99 14.30
C ARG A 234 -6.05 1.83 13.50
N GLY A 235 -5.50 1.56 12.32
CA GLY A 235 -5.92 0.46 11.46
C GLY A 235 -6.98 0.83 10.42
N VAL A 236 -7.54 -0.21 9.84
CA VAL A 236 -8.57 -0.18 8.80
C VAL A 236 -9.80 -0.92 9.30
N ASP A 237 -10.99 -0.44 8.99
CA ASP A 237 -12.23 -1.17 9.31
C ASP A 237 -12.21 -2.57 8.70
N ARG A 238 -12.66 -3.54 9.46
CA ARG A 238 -12.71 -4.96 9.06
C ARG A 238 -11.36 -5.56 8.65
N ARG A 239 -10.25 -5.08 9.26
CA ARG A 239 -8.91 -5.65 9.15
C ARG A 239 -8.28 -5.70 10.53
N PHE A 240 -8.34 -6.86 11.19
CA PHE A 240 -7.95 -7.01 12.60
C PHE A 240 -8.50 -5.89 13.48
N ASP A 241 -9.78 -5.60 13.30
CA ASP A 241 -10.47 -4.48 13.94
C ASP A 241 -10.93 -4.88 15.35
N PHE A 242 -10.23 -4.38 16.36
CA PHE A 242 -10.56 -4.59 17.77
C PHE A 242 -11.84 -3.83 18.12
N LYS A 243 -12.97 -4.51 18.13
CA LYS A 243 -14.27 -3.96 18.58
C LYS A 243 -14.36 -3.87 20.09
N ILE A 244 -13.76 -4.84 20.80
CA ILE A 244 -13.64 -4.85 22.25
C ILE A 244 -12.23 -5.31 22.60
N LYS A 245 -11.53 -4.56 23.45
CA LYS A 245 -10.22 -4.93 24.00
C LYS A 245 -10.20 -4.61 25.48
N THR A 246 -10.40 -5.63 26.31
CA THR A 246 -10.31 -5.56 27.77
C THR A 246 -9.33 -6.62 28.28
N SER A 247 -9.01 -6.61 29.58
CA SER A 247 -8.18 -7.65 30.19
C SER A 247 -8.83 -9.05 30.20
N ARG A 248 -10.16 -9.13 29.96
CA ARG A 248 -10.93 -10.40 30.00
C ARG A 248 -11.51 -10.80 28.66
N LEU A 249 -11.68 -9.87 27.73
CA LEU A 249 -12.32 -10.12 26.44
C LEU A 249 -11.63 -9.33 25.34
N VAL A 250 -11.27 -10.03 24.29
CA VAL A 250 -10.83 -9.44 23.02
C VAL A 250 -11.81 -9.91 21.95
N PHE A 251 -12.49 -8.97 21.30
CA PHE A 251 -13.35 -9.21 20.15
C PHE A 251 -12.84 -8.40 18.96
N LEU A 252 -12.49 -9.08 17.90
CA LEU A 252 -12.00 -8.47 16.68
C LEU A 252 -12.84 -8.92 15.47
N SER A 253 -12.91 -8.06 14.45
CA SER A 253 -13.48 -8.33 13.14
C SER A 253 -12.35 -8.26 12.10
N ASP A 254 -12.32 -9.24 11.21
CA ASP A 254 -11.38 -9.30 10.08
C ASP A 254 -12.16 -9.59 8.78
#